data_54cbd7853452a7f525eb20cccd74bada
#
_entry.id   54cbd7853452a7f525eb20cccd74bada
#
_cell.length_a   1.000
_cell.length_b   1.000
_cell.length_c   1.000
_cell.angle_alpha   90.00
_cell.angle_beta   90.00
_cell.angle_gamma   90.00
#
_symmetry.space_group_name_H-M   'P 1'
#
loop_
_entity.id
_entity.type
_entity.pdbx_description
1 polymer ?
#
loop_
_entity_poly.entity_id
_entity_poly.type
_entity_poly.pdbx_seq_one_letter_code
_entity_poly.pdbx_strand_id
1 'polypeptide(L)'
;MNELFLERMREMLKDEYPAYLEKLNDPARKGLRINTLKITPDDFFACTNYELEKSPFAKHGYYANIKSGIGFTPEHMAGFFYIQEPSASSAVTILNPKPGMKVLDMCAAPGSKSTQIAEMLEQEGLLVANEIH
;
A
#
# COMPACT_ATOMS: atom_id res chain seq x y z
N MET A 1 -5.32 24.85 7.80
CA MET A 1 -4.02 24.20 8.02
C MET A 1 -3.23 25.01 9.04
N ASN A 2 -2.37 24.41 9.83
CA ASN A 2 -1.61 25.13 10.87
C ASN A 2 -0.56 26.03 10.22
N GLU A 3 -0.53 27.35 10.59
CA GLU A 3 0.39 28.34 10.01
C GLU A 3 1.87 27.98 10.28
N LEU A 4 2.19 27.53 11.49
CA LEU A 4 3.54 27.10 11.85
C LEU A 4 4.07 25.95 10.99
N PHE A 5 3.17 25.04 10.58
CA PHE A 5 3.52 23.95 9.64
C PHE A 5 3.86 24.51 8.26
N LEU A 6 3.06 25.45 7.75
CA LEU A 6 3.29 26.08 6.45
C LEU A 6 4.59 26.87 6.40
N GLU A 7 4.92 27.59 7.49
CA GLU A 7 6.20 28.30 7.62
C GLU A 7 7.40 27.34 7.56
N ARG A 8 7.35 26.24 8.33
CA ARG A 8 8.37 25.19 8.29
C ARG A 8 8.53 24.59 6.90
N MET A 9 7.43 24.29 6.21
CA MET A 9 7.49 23.77 4.86
C MET A 9 8.10 24.78 3.88
N ARG A 10 7.79 26.06 4.03
CA ARG A 10 8.38 27.13 3.20
C ARG A 10 9.88 27.23 3.38
N GLU A 11 10.37 27.19 4.64
CA GLU A 11 11.80 27.23 4.94
C GLU A 11 12.54 26.00 4.41
N MET A 12 11.92 24.82 4.50
CA MET A 12 12.49 23.55 4.08
C MET A 12 12.53 23.40 2.55
N LEU A 13 11.43 23.72 1.88
CA LEU A 13 11.23 23.46 0.45
C LEU A 13 11.67 24.62 -0.45
N LYS A 14 11.82 25.83 0.10
CA LYS A 14 12.27 27.03 -0.64
C LYS A 14 11.54 27.19 -1.99
N ASP A 15 12.25 27.03 -3.08
CA ASP A 15 11.73 27.20 -4.45
C ASP A 15 10.68 26.13 -4.83
N GLU A 16 10.66 24.98 -4.16
CA GLU A 16 9.66 23.92 -4.38
C GLU A 16 8.36 24.16 -3.61
N TYR A 17 8.35 25.10 -2.66
CA TYR A 17 7.19 25.37 -1.80
C TYR A 17 5.89 25.71 -2.57
N PRO A 18 5.90 26.52 -3.64
CA PRO A 18 4.69 26.80 -4.42
C PRO A 18 4.07 25.52 -5.03
N ALA A 19 4.91 24.66 -5.63
CA ALA A 19 4.46 23.40 -6.21
C ALA A 19 3.92 22.42 -5.13
N TYR A 20 4.55 22.42 -3.96
CA TYR A 20 4.05 21.66 -2.81
C TYR A 20 2.67 22.13 -2.37
N LEU A 21 2.42 23.45 -2.26
CA LEU A 21 1.11 23.99 -1.88
C LEU A 21 0.01 23.62 -2.88
N GLU A 22 0.32 23.64 -4.16
CA GLU A 22 -0.62 23.23 -5.21
C GLU A 22 -1.02 21.76 -4.99
N LYS A 23 -0.05 20.88 -4.78
CA LYS A 23 -0.27 19.43 -4.57
C LYS A 23 -0.92 19.09 -3.24
N LEU A 24 -0.75 19.93 -2.23
CA LEU A 24 -1.31 19.69 -0.90
C LEU A 24 -2.86 19.69 -0.89
N ASN A 25 -3.47 20.36 -1.85
CA ASN A 25 -4.92 20.40 -2.01
C ASN A 25 -5.47 19.31 -2.93
N ASP A 26 -4.60 18.55 -3.60
CA ASP A 26 -5.02 17.41 -4.40
C ASP A 26 -5.60 16.31 -3.50
N PRO A 27 -6.63 15.60 -3.94
CA PRO A 27 -7.14 14.45 -3.19
C PRO A 27 -6.06 13.36 -3.08
N ALA A 28 -5.93 12.77 -1.88
CA ALA A 28 -4.99 11.68 -1.67
C ALA A 28 -5.29 10.51 -2.62
N ARG A 29 -4.29 10.07 -3.36
CA ARG A 29 -4.41 8.88 -4.22
C ARG A 29 -4.52 7.64 -3.35
N LYS A 30 -5.64 6.95 -3.45
CA LYS A 30 -5.88 5.69 -2.75
C LYS A 30 -5.45 4.52 -3.62
N GLY A 31 -5.24 3.38 -3.00
CA GLY A 31 -4.90 2.19 -3.75
C GLY A 31 -5.21 0.91 -3.00
N LEU A 32 -4.98 -0.18 -3.69
CA LEU A 32 -5.07 -1.53 -3.16
C LEU A 32 -3.95 -2.40 -3.72
N ARG A 33 -3.68 -3.49 -3.03
CA ARG A 33 -2.78 -4.54 -3.48
C ARG A 33 -3.52 -5.87 -3.47
N ILE A 34 -3.56 -6.54 -4.62
CA ILE A 34 -4.17 -7.87 -4.76
C ILE A 34 -3.36 -8.87 -3.95
N ASN A 35 -4.03 -9.71 -3.17
CA ASN A 35 -3.41 -10.77 -2.37
C ASN A 35 -3.31 -12.05 -3.21
N THR A 36 -2.15 -12.26 -3.81
CA THR A 36 -1.92 -13.41 -4.70
C THR A 36 -1.84 -14.77 -3.99
N LEU A 37 -1.82 -14.79 -2.64
CA LEU A 37 -2.01 -16.02 -1.87
C LEU A 37 -3.48 -16.49 -1.84
N LYS A 38 -4.42 -15.62 -2.22
CA LYS A 38 -5.86 -15.88 -2.16
C LYS A 38 -6.55 -15.92 -3.51
N ILE A 39 -6.10 -15.10 -4.45
CA ILE A 39 -6.73 -14.96 -5.76
C ILE A 39 -5.69 -14.57 -6.81
N THR A 40 -5.81 -15.10 -8.02
CA THR A 40 -4.97 -14.63 -9.12
C THR A 40 -5.40 -13.23 -9.58
N PRO A 41 -4.51 -12.41 -10.15
CA PRO A 41 -4.90 -11.11 -10.71
C PRO A 41 -6.00 -11.24 -11.77
N ASP A 42 -5.95 -12.24 -12.62
CA ASP A 42 -6.94 -12.45 -13.69
C ASP A 42 -8.32 -12.77 -13.11
N ASP A 43 -8.40 -13.66 -12.13
CA ASP A 43 -9.65 -13.98 -11.43
C ASP A 43 -10.18 -12.74 -10.65
N PHE A 44 -9.28 -11.97 -10.06
CA PHE A 44 -9.67 -10.72 -9.38
C PHE A 44 -10.33 -9.75 -10.35
N PHE A 45 -9.74 -9.52 -11.51
CA PHE A 45 -10.34 -8.64 -12.53
C PHE A 45 -11.62 -9.23 -13.13
N ALA A 46 -11.75 -10.54 -13.20
CA ALA A 46 -12.97 -11.19 -13.68
C ALA A 46 -14.15 -11.06 -12.71
N CYS A 47 -13.88 -11.03 -11.39
CA CYS A 47 -14.93 -10.98 -10.36
C CYS A 47 -15.19 -9.58 -9.78
N THR A 48 -14.42 -8.56 -10.18
CA THR A 48 -14.58 -7.19 -9.67
C THR A 48 -14.71 -6.17 -10.80
N ASN A 49 -15.39 -5.06 -10.52
CA ASN A 49 -15.56 -3.93 -11.45
C ASN A 49 -14.85 -2.67 -10.94
N TYR A 50 -13.70 -2.84 -10.26
CA TYR A 50 -12.94 -1.69 -9.79
C TYR A 50 -12.15 -1.03 -10.92
N GLU A 51 -12.22 0.31 -11.01
CA GLU A 51 -11.36 1.09 -11.89
C GLU A 51 -9.96 1.18 -11.28
N LEU A 52 -9.03 0.41 -11.82
CA LEU A 52 -7.67 0.27 -11.33
C LEU A 52 -6.64 0.74 -12.35
N GLU A 53 -5.69 1.56 -11.89
CA GLU A 53 -4.51 1.98 -12.64
C GLU A 53 -3.28 1.33 -11.99
N LYS A 54 -2.40 0.72 -12.78
CA LYS A 54 -1.19 0.07 -12.27
C LYS A 54 -0.31 1.01 -11.47
N SER A 55 0.06 0.61 -10.26
CA SER A 55 1.05 1.33 -9.46
C SER A 55 2.46 0.85 -9.78
N PRO A 56 3.47 1.75 -9.85
CA PRO A 56 4.86 1.36 -10.05
C PRO A 56 5.51 0.77 -8.78
N PHE A 57 4.87 0.90 -7.62
CA PHE A 57 5.48 0.59 -6.32
C PHE A 57 5.39 -0.87 -5.89
N ALA A 58 4.49 -1.66 -6.51
CA ALA A 58 4.39 -3.10 -6.25
C ALA A 58 3.85 -3.86 -7.46
N LYS A 59 4.28 -5.14 -7.61
CA LYS A 59 3.89 -6.01 -8.73
C LYS A 59 2.36 -6.14 -8.85
N HIS A 60 1.65 -6.26 -7.75
CA HIS A 60 0.19 -6.41 -7.70
C HIS A 60 -0.50 -5.23 -7.00
N GLY A 61 0.17 -4.06 -6.97
CA GLY A 61 -0.36 -2.80 -6.47
C GLY A 61 -1.04 -1.96 -7.56
N TYR A 62 -2.11 -1.29 -7.18
CA TYR A 62 -2.90 -0.45 -8.08
C TYR A 62 -3.36 0.81 -7.37
N TYR A 63 -3.38 1.93 -8.10
CA TYR A 63 -4.22 3.06 -7.73
C TYR A 63 -5.67 2.70 -8.00
N ALA A 64 -6.56 3.11 -7.13
CA ALA A 64 -7.96 2.78 -7.22
C ALA A 64 -8.81 4.02 -6.96
N ASN A 65 -9.83 4.21 -7.78
CA ASN A 65 -10.89 5.16 -7.51
C ASN A 65 -11.82 4.59 -6.42
N ILE A 66 -11.32 4.62 -5.17
CA ILE A 66 -11.98 3.97 -4.04
C ILE A 66 -13.09 4.86 -3.51
N LYS A 67 -14.33 4.43 -3.72
CA LYS A 67 -15.50 4.97 -3.03
C LYS A 67 -15.47 4.61 -1.54
N SER A 68 -16.22 5.34 -0.72
CA SER A 68 -16.42 4.95 0.67
C SER A 68 -17.04 3.55 0.75
N GLY A 69 -16.58 2.74 1.73
CA GLY A 69 -17.16 1.43 1.97
C GLY A 69 -16.46 0.23 1.31
N ILE A 70 -15.38 0.44 0.55
CA ILE A 70 -14.64 -0.68 -0.08
C ILE A 70 -14.13 -1.70 0.97
N GLY A 71 -13.84 -1.26 2.19
CA GLY A 71 -13.45 -2.15 3.31
C GLY A 71 -14.55 -3.08 3.80
N PHE A 72 -15.79 -2.87 3.37
CA PHE A 72 -16.96 -3.71 3.74
C PHE A 72 -17.43 -4.59 2.56
N THR A 73 -16.68 -4.62 1.47
CA THR A 73 -17.03 -5.47 0.33
C THR A 73 -16.70 -6.94 0.61
N PRO A 74 -17.44 -7.88 0.00
CA PRO A 74 -17.17 -9.31 0.16
C PRO A 74 -15.74 -9.69 -0.21
N GLU A 75 -15.19 -9.08 -1.25
CA GLU A 75 -13.84 -9.33 -1.75
C GLU A 75 -12.77 -8.89 -0.73
N HIS A 76 -12.99 -7.75 -0.06
CA HIS A 76 -12.11 -7.29 1.00
C HIS A 76 -12.23 -8.20 2.24
N MET A 77 -13.44 -8.57 2.63
CA MET A 77 -13.68 -9.48 3.75
C MET A 77 -13.10 -10.89 3.50
N ALA A 78 -13.10 -11.35 2.25
CA ALA A 78 -12.44 -12.59 1.83
C ALA A 78 -10.91 -12.48 1.82
N GLY A 79 -10.37 -11.25 1.92
CA GLY A 79 -8.93 -10.98 1.90
C GLY A 79 -8.31 -11.04 0.50
N PHE A 80 -9.09 -10.80 -0.55
CA PHE A 80 -8.60 -10.82 -1.94
C PHE A 80 -7.68 -9.65 -2.24
N PHE A 81 -7.79 -8.56 -1.47
CA PHE A 81 -6.90 -7.40 -1.58
C PHE A 81 -6.72 -6.73 -0.22
N TYR A 82 -5.65 -5.97 -0.12
CA TYR A 82 -5.35 -5.09 1.00
C TYR A 82 -5.48 -3.63 0.54
N ILE A 83 -6.21 -2.81 1.29
CA ILE A 83 -6.29 -1.36 1.05
C ILE A 83 -4.97 -0.75 1.53
N GLN A 84 -4.19 -0.25 0.61
CA GLN A 84 -2.84 0.23 0.89
C GLN A 84 -2.54 1.50 0.09
N GLU A 85 -1.94 2.48 0.75
CA GLU A 85 -1.36 3.61 0.03
C GLU A 85 -0.24 3.08 -0.89
N PRO A 86 -0.29 3.38 -2.21
CA PRO A 86 0.58 2.70 -3.18
C PRO A 86 2.08 2.84 -2.89
N SER A 87 2.55 4.04 -2.49
CA SER A 87 3.99 4.27 -2.23
C SER A 87 4.50 3.49 -1.01
N ALA A 88 3.63 3.18 -0.04
CA ALA A 88 3.98 2.37 1.13
C ALA A 88 4.43 0.94 0.77
N SER A 89 4.07 0.45 -0.43
CA SER A 89 4.52 -0.84 -0.97
C SER A 89 5.98 -0.85 -1.38
N SER A 90 6.59 0.31 -1.63
CA SER A 90 7.96 0.44 -2.13
C SER A 90 9.00 -0.19 -1.20
N ALA A 91 8.82 -0.06 0.10
CA ALA A 91 9.75 -0.61 1.09
C ALA A 91 9.93 -2.13 0.94
N VAL A 92 8.84 -2.87 0.82
CA VAL A 92 8.88 -4.33 0.64
C VAL A 92 9.34 -4.71 -0.76
N THR A 93 8.98 -3.93 -1.77
CA THR A 93 9.43 -4.12 -3.14
C THR A 93 10.96 -3.96 -3.25
N ILE A 94 11.54 -2.98 -2.56
CA ILE A 94 13.00 -2.77 -2.50
C ILE A 94 13.67 -3.88 -1.69
N LEU A 95 13.09 -4.28 -0.55
CA LEU A 95 13.57 -5.42 0.25
C LEU A 95 13.63 -6.71 -0.57
N ASN A 96 12.63 -6.88 -1.46
CA ASN A 96 12.52 -8.00 -2.40
C ASN A 96 12.69 -9.39 -1.75
N PRO A 97 11.91 -9.72 -0.71
CA PRO A 97 12.02 -11.02 -0.07
C PRO A 97 11.69 -12.14 -1.06
N LYS A 98 12.36 -13.28 -0.90
CA LYS A 98 12.21 -14.45 -1.75
C LYS A 98 11.72 -15.66 -0.93
N PRO A 99 11.04 -16.63 -1.56
CA PRO A 99 10.72 -17.90 -0.93
C PRO A 99 11.93 -18.49 -0.20
N GLY A 100 11.71 -19.04 1.00
CA GLY A 100 12.75 -19.59 1.87
C GLY A 100 13.47 -18.59 2.79
N MET A 101 13.30 -17.29 2.59
CA MET A 101 13.92 -16.26 3.44
C MET A 101 13.24 -16.16 4.81
N LYS A 102 14.03 -15.67 5.80
CA LYS A 102 13.54 -15.28 7.13
C LYS A 102 13.51 -13.76 7.20
N VAL A 103 12.35 -13.20 7.47
CA VAL A 103 12.12 -11.76 7.51
C VAL A 103 11.55 -11.35 8.85
N LEU A 104 12.05 -10.25 9.41
CA LEU A 104 11.51 -9.62 10.61
C LEU A 104 10.86 -8.27 10.22
N ASP A 105 9.56 -8.14 10.49
CA ASP A 105 8.86 -6.86 10.44
C ASP A 105 8.72 -6.33 11.87
N MET A 106 9.51 -5.30 12.21
CA MET A 106 9.56 -4.73 13.56
C MET A 106 8.42 -3.78 13.87
N CYS A 107 7.68 -3.31 12.86
CA CYS A 107 6.58 -2.35 12.99
C CYS A 107 5.41 -2.84 12.11
N ALA A 108 4.81 -3.96 12.52
CA ALA A 108 3.92 -4.72 11.66
C ALA A 108 2.53 -4.10 11.46
N ALA A 109 1.99 -3.40 12.48
CA ALA A 109 0.64 -2.83 12.38
C ALA A 109 0.54 -1.73 11.30
N PRO A 110 -0.58 -1.65 10.61
CA PRO A 110 -1.76 -2.51 10.61
C PRO A 110 -1.65 -3.75 9.72
N GLY A 111 -0.46 -4.12 9.22
CA GLY A 111 -0.22 -5.35 8.46
C GLY A 111 0.08 -5.14 6.97
N SER A 112 0.10 -3.91 6.48
CA SER A 112 0.26 -3.65 5.04
C SER A 112 1.58 -4.19 4.46
N LYS A 113 2.68 -4.06 5.19
CA LYS A 113 3.99 -4.56 4.79
C LYS A 113 4.15 -6.04 5.11
N SER A 114 3.72 -6.48 6.29
CA SER A 114 3.75 -7.89 6.68
C SER A 114 2.99 -8.78 5.68
N THR A 115 1.79 -8.36 5.26
CA THR A 115 1.01 -9.12 4.27
C THR A 115 1.64 -9.12 2.88
N GLN A 116 2.33 -8.06 2.48
CA GLN A 116 3.10 -8.02 1.23
C GLN A 116 4.33 -8.93 1.29
N ILE A 117 5.03 -8.96 2.43
CA ILE A 117 6.16 -9.88 2.65
C ILE A 117 5.66 -11.33 2.57
N ALA A 118 4.56 -11.66 3.26
CA ALA A 118 3.98 -13.01 3.23
C ALA A 118 3.60 -13.45 1.80
N GLU A 119 3.03 -12.54 0.99
CA GLU A 119 2.74 -12.78 -0.41
C GLU A 119 4.02 -13.12 -1.21
N MET A 120 5.11 -12.35 -1.01
CA MET A 120 6.36 -12.55 -1.74
C MET A 120 7.15 -13.78 -1.25
N LEU A 121 6.91 -14.24 -0.03
CA LEU A 121 7.49 -15.49 0.48
C LEU A 121 6.75 -16.74 -0.05
N GLU A 122 5.60 -16.61 -0.69
CA GLU A 122 4.86 -17.70 -1.36
C GLU A 122 4.65 -18.94 -0.45
N GLN A 123 4.37 -18.72 0.84
CA GLN A 123 4.24 -19.75 1.88
C GLN A 123 5.54 -20.51 2.21
N GLU A 124 6.67 -20.12 1.69
CA GLU A 124 7.99 -20.68 1.98
C GLU A 124 8.84 -19.68 2.76
N GLY A 125 9.32 -20.07 3.94
CA GLY A 125 10.18 -19.22 4.77
C GLY A 125 9.58 -18.89 6.14
N LEU A 126 10.05 -17.82 6.74
CA LEU A 126 9.59 -17.34 8.04
C LEU A 126 9.39 -15.84 8.04
N LEU A 127 8.21 -15.39 8.39
CA LEU A 127 7.93 -14.00 8.72
C LEU A 127 7.66 -13.88 10.22
N VAL A 128 8.47 -13.10 10.92
CA VAL A 128 8.21 -12.68 12.30
C VAL A 128 7.69 -11.26 12.26
N ALA A 129 6.47 -11.04 12.71
CA ALA A 129 5.83 -9.73 12.78
C ALA A 129 5.74 -9.29 14.25
N ASN A 130 6.31 -8.14 14.56
CA ASN A 130 6.30 -7.53 15.89
C ASN A 130 5.57 -6.20 15.84
N GLU A 131 4.75 -5.94 16.85
CA GLU A 131 4.07 -4.68 17.07
C GLU A 131 3.92 -4.43 18.57
N ILE A 132 3.92 -3.15 18.97
CA ILE A 132 3.85 -2.76 20.38
C ILE A 132 2.40 -2.68 20.85
N HIS A 133 1.45 -2.45 19.94
CA HIS A 133 0.03 -2.20 20.24
C HIS A 133 -0.89 -3.21 19.58
#